data_f78f188d1b21e0e70da07337143eecd1
#
_entry.id   f78f188d1b21e0e70da07337143eecd1
#
_cell.length_a   1.000
_cell.length_b   1.000
_cell.length_c   1.000
_cell.angle_alpha   90.00
_cell.angle_beta   90.00
_cell.angle_gamma   90.00
#
_symmetry.space_group_name_H-M   'P 1'
#
loop_
_entity.id
_entity.type
_entity.pdbx_description
1 polymer ?
#
loop_
_entity_poly.entity_id
_entity_poly.type
_entity_poly.pdbx_seq_one_letter_code
_entity_poly.pdbx_strand_id
1 'polypeptide(L)'
;TYRESVHGTALASGIMDAPDCASCHGEHNIIKHGESGSQVSPEHVSETCSGCHGPVGVAAKYGIKTDRTATFEDSFHGIAHKMENRTVANCASCHGFHDIRKADDPKSTINAANIVQTCGRVGCHPEATPQFASGQIHVDPTSKESGLVYYITKFFTVLTAGTLAGLFIFIILDLFRRAKKAREAR
;
A
#
# COMPACT_ATOMS: atom_id res chain seq x y z
N THR A 1 -13.68 6.50 -19.74
CA THR A 1 -14.25 7.65 -18.97
C THR A 1 -14.76 7.20 -17.61
N TYR A 2 -15.03 8.13 -16.67
CA TYR A 2 -15.58 7.79 -15.34
C TYR A 2 -16.83 6.91 -15.42
N ARG A 3 -17.77 7.21 -16.34
CA ARG A 3 -19.00 6.43 -16.48
C ARG A 3 -18.78 4.94 -16.84
N GLU A 4 -17.65 4.61 -17.44
CA GLU A 4 -17.27 3.24 -17.82
C GLU A 4 -16.36 2.58 -16.78
N SER A 5 -15.93 3.33 -15.77
CA SER A 5 -15.12 2.85 -14.66
C SER A 5 -15.92 1.96 -13.71
N VAL A 6 -15.23 1.21 -12.85
CA VAL A 6 -15.88 0.42 -11.79
C VAL A 6 -16.72 1.29 -10.86
N HIS A 7 -16.30 2.51 -10.60
CA HIS A 7 -17.03 3.47 -9.76
C HIS A 7 -18.27 3.99 -10.45
N GLY A 8 -18.13 4.47 -11.68
CA GLY A 8 -19.27 5.01 -12.44
C GLY A 8 -20.34 3.96 -12.75
N THR A 9 -19.94 2.72 -13.07
CA THR A 9 -20.89 1.62 -13.31
C THR A 9 -21.57 1.16 -12.02
N ALA A 10 -20.86 1.14 -10.90
CA ALA A 10 -21.43 0.83 -9.60
C ALA A 10 -22.49 1.88 -9.19
N LEU A 11 -22.16 3.18 -9.33
CA LEU A 11 -23.09 4.26 -9.05
C LEU A 11 -24.33 4.19 -9.95
N ALA A 12 -24.15 3.96 -11.25
CA ALA A 12 -25.24 3.82 -12.22
C ALA A 12 -26.13 2.60 -11.94
N SER A 13 -25.62 1.56 -11.26
CA SER A 13 -26.39 0.39 -10.82
C SER A 13 -27.11 0.60 -9.46
N GLY A 14 -27.04 1.79 -8.89
CA GLY A 14 -27.71 2.12 -7.64
C GLY A 14 -26.91 1.88 -6.36
N ILE A 15 -25.62 1.58 -6.48
CA ILE A 15 -24.72 1.47 -5.32
C ILE A 15 -24.32 2.88 -4.87
N MET A 16 -25.07 3.42 -3.90
CA MET A 16 -24.89 4.80 -3.42
C MET A 16 -23.58 5.01 -2.64
N ASP A 17 -22.92 3.96 -2.18
CA ASP A 17 -21.61 4.03 -1.55
C ASP A 17 -20.46 4.15 -2.59
N ALA A 18 -20.76 4.01 -3.88
CA ALA A 18 -19.75 4.22 -4.92
C ALA A 18 -19.44 5.72 -5.07
N PRO A 19 -18.14 6.08 -5.17
CA PRO A 19 -17.76 7.49 -5.20
C PRO A 19 -18.21 8.18 -6.50
N ASP A 20 -18.69 9.40 -6.37
CA ASP A 20 -18.93 10.33 -7.46
C ASP A 20 -17.78 11.33 -7.65
N CYS A 21 -18.00 12.40 -8.43
CA CYS A 21 -17.00 13.42 -8.65
C CYS A 21 -16.61 14.14 -7.35
N ALA A 22 -17.59 14.48 -6.51
CA ALA A 22 -17.39 15.23 -5.28
C ALA A 22 -16.66 14.41 -4.21
N SER A 23 -16.86 13.11 -4.20
CA SER A 23 -16.17 12.16 -3.28
C SER A 23 -14.64 12.20 -3.42
N CYS A 24 -14.13 12.50 -4.62
CA CYS A 24 -12.70 12.59 -4.87
C CYS A 24 -12.21 14.05 -4.93
N HIS A 25 -12.98 14.96 -5.52
CA HIS A 25 -12.55 16.34 -5.78
C HIS A 25 -13.00 17.35 -4.74
N GLY A 26 -13.87 16.95 -3.80
CA GLY A 26 -14.55 17.86 -2.88
C GLY A 26 -15.78 18.50 -3.51
N GLU A 27 -16.60 19.14 -2.66
CA GLU A 27 -17.88 19.74 -3.07
C GLU A 27 -17.79 21.24 -3.32
N HIS A 28 -17.20 21.99 -2.39
CA HIS A 28 -17.20 23.44 -2.38
C HIS A 28 -15.86 24.07 -2.72
N ASN A 29 -14.77 23.32 -2.56
CA ASN A 29 -13.40 23.80 -2.77
C ASN A 29 -12.65 22.83 -3.71
N ILE A 30 -13.05 22.84 -4.98
CA ILE A 30 -12.41 22.01 -5.99
C ILE A 30 -11.11 22.67 -6.41
N ILE A 31 -10.00 22.09 -5.95
CA ILE A 31 -8.66 22.60 -6.20
C ILE A 31 -8.03 21.79 -7.34
N LYS A 32 -7.24 22.46 -8.17
CA LYS A 32 -6.53 21.82 -9.28
C LYS A 32 -5.56 20.75 -8.76
N HIS A 33 -5.53 19.61 -9.44
CA HIS A 33 -4.81 18.40 -9.00
C HIS A 33 -3.31 18.62 -8.72
N GLY A 34 -2.67 19.60 -9.35
CA GLY A 34 -1.25 19.94 -9.15
C GLY A 34 -0.97 20.79 -7.91
N GLU A 35 -1.99 21.26 -7.22
CA GLU A 35 -1.86 22.11 -6.05
C GLU A 35 -1.94 21.28 -4.77
N SER A 36 -1.10 21.60 -3.78
CA SER A 36 -0.95 20.81 -2.55
C SER A 36 -2.22 20.72 -1.69
N GLY A 37 -3.15 21.65 -1.82
CA GLY A 37 -4.45 21.61 -1.12
C GLY A 37 -5.50 20.70 -1.78
N SER A 38 -5.22 20.11 -2.94
CA SER A 38 -6.16 19.25 -3.65
C SER A 38 -6.20 17.85 -3.05
N GLN A 39 -7.39 17.31 -2.81
CA GLN A 39 -7.57 15.91 -2.37
C GLN A 39 -7.07 14.87 -3.39
N VAL A 40 -6.97 15.28 -4.65
CA VAL A 40 -6.45 14.44 -5.75
C VAL A 40 -5.05 14.84 -6.18
N SER A 41 -4.33 15.64 -5.39
CA SER A 41 -2.91 15.92 -5.62
C SER A 41 -2.07 14.65 -5.44
N PRO A 42 -0.86 14.57 -6.03
CA PRO A 42 0.01 13.42 -5.85
C PRO A 42 0.25 13.03 -4.40
N GLU A 43 0.24 13.99 -3.47
CA GLU A 43 0.44 13.74 -2.04
C GLU A 43 -0.79 13.14 -1.38
N HIS A 44 -2.00 13.55 -1.76
CA HIS A 44 -3.24 13.20 -1.04
C HIS A 44 -4.07 12.10 -1.71
N VAL A 45 -3.79 11.75 -2.98
CA VAL A 45 -4.61 10.77 -3.70
C VAL A 45 -4.65 9.40 -3.01
N SER A 46 -3.58 8.98 -2.36
CA SER A 46 -3.56 7.71 -1.61
C SER A 46 -4.47 7.76 -0.39
N GLU A 47 -4.52 8.88 0.32
CA GLU A 47 -5.42 9.12 1.44
C GLU A 47 -6.88 9.14 0.97
N THR A 48 -7.17 9.85 -0.12
CA THR A 48 -8.51 9.91 -0.73
C THR A 48 -9.02 8.51 -1.10
N CYS A 49 -8.17 7.68 -1.72
CA CYS A 49 -8.53 6.29 -2.05
C CYS A 49 -8.74 5.45 -0.78
N SER A 50 -7.89 5.63 0.23
CA SER A 50 -7.95 4.84 1.48
C SER A 50 -9.19 5.13 2.32
N GLY A 51 -9.81 6.29 2.15
CA GLY A 51 -11.09 6.62 2.80
C GLY A 51 -12.18 5.59 2.55
N CYS A 52 -12.18 4.96 1.37
CA CYS A 52 -13.11 3.87 1.03
C CYS A 52 -12.43 2.49 0.98
N HIS A 53 -11.20 2.41 0.48
CA HIS A 53 -10.46 1.15 0.27
C HIS A 53 -9.58 0.74 1.46
N GLY A 54 -9.56 1.51 2.54
CA GLY A 54 -8.84 1.20 3.76
C GLY A 54 -9.61 0.26 4.71
N PRO A 55 -9.02 -0.13 5.86
CA PRO A 55 -9.57 -1.12 6.78
C PRO A 55 -10.95 -0.77 7.35
N VAL A 56 -11.24 0.52 7.50
CA VAL A 56 -12.53 1.04 8.01
C VAL A 56 -13.43 1.57 6.90
N GLY A 57 -13.04 1.39 5.65
CA GLY A 57 -13.77 1.89 4.49
C GLY A 57 -14.95 1.00 4.09
N VAL A 58 -15.84 1.57 3.26
CA VAL A 58 -17.06 0.88 2.80
C VAL A 58 -16.80 -0.26 1.82
N ALA A 59 -15.62 -0.33 1.23
CA ALA A 59 -15.28 -1.31 0.19
C ALA A 59 -15.44 -2.77 0.65
N ALA A 60 -15.20 -3.05 1.93
CA ALA A 60 -15.39 -4.38 2.53
C ALA A 60 -16.83 -4.91 2.38
N LYS A 61 -17.82 -4.03 2.46
CA LYS A 61 -19.25 -4.35 2.29
C LYS A 61 -19.54 -4.99 0.92
N TYR A 62 -18.70 -4.70 -0.07
CA TYR A 62 -18.81 -5.18 -1.44
C TYR A 62 -17.79 -6.28 -1.78
N GLY A 63 -17.18 -6.89 -0.78
CA GLY A 63 -16.20 -7.97 -0.96
C GLY A 63 -14.86 -7.51 -1.54
N ILE A 64 -14.58 -6.20 -1.53
CA ILE A 64 -13.29 -5.64 -1.96
C ILE A 64 -12.30 -5.74 -0.81
N LYS A 65 -11.12 -6.28 -1.08
CA LYS A 65 -10.05 -6.40 -0.08
C LYS A 65 -9.63 -5.02 0.44
N THR A 66 -9.61 -4.85 1.75
CA THR A 66 -9.31 -3.57 2.44
C THR A 66 -7.85 -3.47 2.92
N ASP A 67 -7.05 -4.49 2.66
CA ASP A 67 -5.61 -4.51 2.94
C ASP A 67 -4.76 -3.75 1.90
N ARG A 68 -5.38 -3.30 0.80
CA ARG A 68 -4.70 -2.75 -0.36
C ARG A 68 -3.97 -1.43 -0.07
N THR A 69 -4.55 -0.57 0.76
CA THR A 69 -3.89 0.67 1.16
C THR A 69 -2.72 0.39 2.08
N ALA A 70 -2.89 -0.46 3.10
CA ALA A 70 -1.81 -0.83 4.02
C ALA A 70 -0.66 -1.53 3.29
N THR A 71 -0.96 -2.49 2.42
CA THR A 71 0.08 -3.20 1.64
C THR A 71 0.77 -2.31 0.61
N PHE A 72 0.08 -1.28 0.07
CA PHE A 72 0.74 -0.25 -0.73
C PHE A 72 1.70 0.58 0.13
N GLU A 73 1.26 1.03 1.30
CA GLU A 73 2.05 1.84 2.22
C GLU A 73 3.33 1.13 2.70
N ASP A 74 3.32 -0.21 2.78
CA ASP A 74 4.47 -1.04 3.13
C ASP A 74 5.35 -1.36 1.90
N SER A 75 4.91 -1.03 0.69
CA SER A 75 5.70 -1.18 -0.53
C SER A 75 6.77 -0.09 -0.65
N PHE A 76 7.75 -0.31 -1.55
CA PHE A 76 8.77 0.70 -1.84
C PHE A 76 8.15 2.04 -2.28
N HIS A 77 7.11 1.99 -3.14
CA HIS A 77 6.41 3.19 -3.58
C HIS A 77 5.70 3.89 -2.42
N GLY A 78 5.02 3.13 -1.55
CA GLY A 78 4.33 3.69 -0.39
C GLY A 78 5.29 4.31 0.63
N ILE A 79 6.43 3.66 0.90
CA ILE A 79 7.46 4.20 1.79
C ILE A 79 8.02 5.52 1.23
N ALA A 80 8.36 5.56 -0.07
CA ALA A 80 8.85 6.78 -0.70
C ALA A 80 7.77 7.89 -0.76
N HIS A 81 6.50 7.52 -0.93
CA HIS A 81 5.37 8.44 -0.85
C HIS A 81 5.21 9.06 0.55
N LYS A 82 5.34 8.26 1.62
CA LYS A 82 5.35 8.75 3.01
C LYS A 82 6.50 9.73 3.30
N MET A 83 7.58 9.66 2.52
CA MET A 83 8.70 10.62 2.59
C MET A 83 8.46 11.89 1.74
N GLU A 84 7.19 12.18 1.41
CA GLU A 84 6.76 13.36 0.64
C GLU A 84 7.36 13.44 -0.77
N ASN A 85 7.78 12.31 -1.33
CA ASN A 85 8.26 12.27 -2.71
C ASN A 85 7.07 12.31 -3.69
N ARG A 86 6.82 13.48 -4.27
CA ARG A 86 5.71 13.74 -5.20
C ARG A 86 5.85 13.05 -6.57
N THR A 87 7.03 12.56 -6.90
CA THR A 87 7.29 11.92 -8.20
C THR A 87 7.16 10.41 -8.16
N VAL A 88 7.01 9.83 -6.97
CA VAL A 88 6.83 8.39 -6.81
C VAL A 88 5.42 7.96 -7.19
N ALA A 89 5.27 6.71 -7.61
CA ALA A 89 3.96 6.17 -7.95
C ALA A 89 3.03 6.12 -6.74
N ASN A 90 1.78 6.49 -6.93
CA ASN A 90 0.67 6.39 -6.01
C ASN A 90 -0.45 5.51 -6.61
N CYS A 91 -1.59 5.40 -5.93
CA CYS A 91 -2.71 4.57 -6.40
C CYS A 91 -3.13 4.90 -7.84
N ALA A 92 -3.29 6.19 -8.17
CA ALA A 92 -3.73 6.63 -9.49
C ALA A 92 -2.67 6.40 -10.57
N SER A 93 -1.39 6.34 -10.22
CA SER A 93 -0.30 6.08 -11.17
C SER A 93 -0.41 4.70 -11.82
N CYS A 94 -0.91 3.71 -11.07
CA CYS A 94 -1.09 2.34 -11.56
C CYS A 94 -2.53 2.09 -12.02
N HIS A 95 -3.52 2.49 -11.21
CA HIS A 95 -4.93 2.18 -11.45
C HIS A 95 -5.65 3.16 -12.39
N GLY A 96 -5.02 4.29 -12.71
CA GLY A 96 -5.71 5.41 -13.35
C GLY A 96 -6.56 6.19 -12.34
N PHE A 97 -7.31 7.16 -12.81
CA PHE A 97 -8.11 8.03 -11.95
C PHE A 97 -9.57 8.16 -12.39
N HIS A 98 -9.87 8.40 -13.66
CA HIS A 98 -11.27 8.49 -14.14
C HIS A 98 -11.77 7.19 -14.80
N ASP A 99 -10.87 6.32 -15.27
CA ASP A 99 -11.18 5.08 -15.96
C ASP A 99 -10.60 3.87 -15.21
N ILE A 100 -10.87 3.83 -13.91
CA ILE A 100 -10.42 2.73 -13.05
C ILE A 100 -11.18 1.46 -13.42
N ARG A 101 -10.47 0.38 -13.76
CA ARG A 101 -11.04 -0.90 -14.19
C ARG A 101 -10.56 -2.04 -13.31
N LYS A 102 -11.33 -3.15 -13.29
CA LYS A 102 -10.90 -4.38 -12.64
C LYS A 102 -9.62 -4.91 -13.29
N ALA A 103 -8.80 -5.63 -12.54
CA ALA A 103 -7.53 -6.17 -13.03
C ALA A 103 -7.70 -7.16 -14.19
N ASP A 104 -8.83 -7.87 -14.26
CA ASP A 104 -9.18 -8.82 -15.33
C ASP A 104 -9.73 -8.14 -16.59
N ASP A 105 -10.10 -6.85 -16.55
CA ASP A 105 -10.53 -6.11 -17.75
C ASP A 105 -9.32 -5.90 -18.67
N PRO A 106 -9.38 -6.31 -19.95
CA PRO A 106 -8.29 -6.12 -20.91
C PRO A 106 -7.86 -4.66 -21.12
N LYS A 107 -8.73 -3.70 -20.81
CA LYS A 107 -8.44 -2.26 -20.88
C LYS A 107 -7.85 -1.70 -19.59
N SER A 108 -7.77 -2.48 -18.53
CA SER A 108 -7.20 -2.03 -17.26
C SER A 108 -5.71 -1.80 -17.38
N THR A 109 -5.22 -0.70 -16.83
CA THR A 109 -3.78 -0.39 -16.76
C THR A 109 -2.99 -1.40 -15.93
N ILE A 110 -3.66 -2.09 -15.01
CA ILE A 110 -3.07 -3.14 -14.14
C ILE A 110 -3.37 -4.56 -14.64
N ASN A 111 -3.99 -4.71 -15.82
CA ASN A 111 -4.13 -6.01 -16.46
C ASN A 111 -2.76 -6.60 -16.80
N ALA A 112 -2.60 -7.91 -16.70
CA ALA A 112 -1.34 -8.59 -16.96
C ALA A 112 -0.74 -8.27 -18.35
N ALA A 113 -1.59 -8.00 -19.35
CA ALA A 113 -1.17 -7.61 -20.69
C ALA A 113 -0.65 -6.16 -20.77
N ASN A 114 -1.05 -5.29 -19.84
CA ASN A 114 -0.76 -3.85 -19.89
C ASN A 114 0.23 -3.40 -18.80
N ILE A 115 0.44 -4.22 -17.78
CA ILE A 115 1.20 -3.82 -16.57
C ILE A 115 2.64 -3.41 -16.89
N VAL A 116 3.29 -4.05 -17.87
CA VAL A 116 4.64 -3.69 -18.30
C VAL A 116 4.68 -2.25 -18.83
N GLN A 117 3.68 -1.86 -19.63
CA GLN A 117 3.57 -0.49 -20.14
C GLN A 117 3.26 0.51 -19.02
N THR A 118 2.47 0.09 -18.03
CA THR A 118 2.13 0.93 -16.86
C THR A 118 3.36 1.20 -16.02
N CYS A 119 4.19 0.19 -15.74
CA CYS A 119 5.46 0.34 -15.06
C CYS A 119 6.48 1.14 -15.90
N GLY A 120 6.47 0.91 -17.23
CA GLY A 120 7.43 1.49 -18.19
C GLY A 120 7.14 2.92 -18.64
N ARG A 121 6.18 3.62 -18.05
CA ARG A 121 5.87 5.01 -18.39
C ARG A 121 7.09 5.91 -18.21
N VAL A 122 7.13 6.96 -19.04
CA VAL A 122 8.18 7.99 -18.95
C VAL A 122 8.26 8.56 -17.54
N GLY A 123 9.44 8.59 -16.98
CA GLY A 123 9.68 9.06 -15.60
C GLY A 123 9.50 8.01 -14.51
N CYS A 124 9.11 6.76 -14.89
CA CYS A 124 8.98 5.62 -13.95
C CYS A 124 10.11 4.60 -14.22
N HIS A 125 9.79 3.47 -14.88
CA HIS A 125 10.73 2.38 -15.17
C HIS A 125 10.79 2.11 -16.68
N PRO A 126 11.47 2.97 -17.48
CA PRO A 126 11.43 2.89 -18.95
C PRO A 126 11.91 1.55 -19.51
N GLU A 127 12.70 0.80 -18.74
CA GLU A 127 13.19 -0.54 -19.11
C GLU A 127 12.44 -1.68 -18.39
N ALA A 128 11.19 -1.42 -17.97
CA ALA A 128 10.41 -2.45 -17.30
C ALA A 128 10.23 -3.68 -18.20
N THR A 129 10.60 -4.84 -17.66
CA THR A 129 10.41 -6.15 -18.30
C THR A 129 9.19 -6.87 -17.72
N PRO A 130 8.67 -7.92 -18.36
CA PRO A 130 7.63 -8.75 -17.76
C PRO A 130 8.01 -9.30 -16.39
N GLN A 131 9.27 -9.69 -16.17
CA GLN A 131 9.77 -10.16 -14.87
C GLN A 131 9.72 -9.07 -13.82
N PHE A 132 10.13 -7.84 -14.17
CA PHE A 132 10.02 -6.70 -13.27
C PHE A 132 8.56 -6.40 -12.92
N ALA A 133 7.68 -6.34 -13.90
CA ALA A 133 6.26 -6.03 -13.75
C ALA A 133 5.46 -7.17 -13.08
N SER A 134 6.00 -8.39 -12.98
CA SER A 134 5.39 -9.49 -12.23
C SER A 134 5.50 -9.33 -10.72
N GLY A 135 6.31 -8.38 -10.23
CA GLY A 135 6.39 -8.03 -8.82
C GLY A 135 5.04 -7.55 -8.28
N GLN A 136 4.61 -8.11 -7.16
CA GLN A 136 3.36 -7.71 -6.52
C GLN A 136 3.60 -6.51 -5.62
N ILE A 137 2.79 -5.46 -5.80
CA ILE A 137 2.83 -4.26 -4.94
C ILE A 137 2.03 -4.49 -3.65
N HIS A 138 0.90 -5.19 -3.77
CA HIS A 138 0.02 -5.49 -2.64
C HIS A 138 0.36 -6.84 -2.04
N VAL A 139 1.42 -6.90 -1.24
CA VAL A 139 1.88 -8.11 -0.54
C VAL A 139 1.67 -7.95 0.95
N ASP A 140 0.86 -8.80 1.55
CA ASP A 140 0.78 -8.93 3.01
C ASP A 140 1.76 -10.00 3.49
N PRO A 141 2.91 -9.63 4.09
CA PRO A 141 3.91 -10.58 4.54
C PRO A 141 3.43 -11.44 5.73
N THR A 142 2.29 -11.09 6.33
CA THR A 142 1.70 -11.86 7.44
C THR A 142 0.69 -12.90 6.96
N SER A 143 0.23 -12.80 5.72
CA SER A 143 -0.69 -13.75 5.10
C SER A 143 0.05 -14.92 4.44
N LYS A 144 -0.44 -16.15 4.69
CA LYS A 144 0.04 -17.34 3.99
C LYS A 144 -0.15 -17.29 2.47
N GLU A 145 -1.10 -16.48 1.98
CA GLU A 145 -1.33 -16.27 0.55
C GLU A 145 -0.13 -15.65 -0.15
N SER A 146 0.74 -14.95 0.58
CA SER A 146 1.98 -14.36 0.07
C SER A 146 3.12 -15.37 -0.14
N GLY A 147 2.86 -16.66 0.04
CA GLY A 147 3.77 -17.75 -0.30
C GLY A 147 5.13 -17.64 0.40
N LEU A 148 6.21 -17.60 -0.38
CA LEU A 148 7.58 -17.57 0.15
C LEU A 148 7.86 -16.35 1.05
N VAL A 149 7.26 -15.19 0.75
CA VAL A 149 7.43 -13.95 1.54
C VAL A 149 6.97 -14.17 2.99
N TYR A 150 5.84 -14.86 3.20
CA TYR A 150 5.36 -15.20 4.54
C TYR A 150 6.39 -16.00 5.34
N TYR A 151 6.97 -17.06 4.75
CA TYR A 151 7.93 -17.91 5.46
C TYR A 151 9.25 -17.19 5.76
N ILE A 152 9.73 -16.38 4.82
CA ILE A 152 10.93 -15.54 5.03
C ILE A 152 10.67 -14.55 6.17
N THR A 153 9.54 -13.87 6.16
CA THR A 153 9.16 -12.91 7.20
C THR A 153 9.09 -13.60 8.57
N LYS A 154 8.45 -14.77 8.66
CA LYS A 154 8.40 -15.54 9.91
C LYS A 154 9.76 -15.96 10.41
N PHE A 155 10.64 -16.46 9.51
CA PHE A 155 11.99 -16.83 9.85
C PHE A 155 12.77 -15.66 10.47
N PHE A 156 12.78 -14.51 9.80
CA PHE A 156 13.50 -13.34 10.32
C PHE A 156 12.86 -12.76 11.59
N THR A 157 11.54 -12.81 11.73
CA THR A 157 10.86 -12.39 12.96
C THR A 157 11.32 -13.25 14.14
N VAL A 158 11.31 -14.57 13.99
CA VAL A 158 11.75 -15.50 15.05
C VAL A 158 13.24 -15.33 15.35
N LEU A 159 14.08 -15.21 14.33
CA LEU A 159 15.51 -14.99 14.47
C LEU A 159 15.80 -13.69 15.24
N THR A 160 15.15 -12.59 14.86
CA THR A 160 15.34 -11.29 15.52
C THR A 160 14.83 -11.31 16.96
N ALA A 161 13.63 -11.85 17.20
CA ALA A 161 13.09 -11.97 18.55
C ALA A 161 13.97 -12.87 19.44
N GLY A 162 14.46 -13.98 18.92
CA GLY A 162 15.34 -14.89 19.64
C GLY A 162 16.68 -14.26 20.00
N THR A 163 17.30 -13.54 19.07
CA THR A 163 18.57 -12.84 19.34
C THR A 163 18.43 -11.73 20.37
N LEU A 164 17.35 -10.93 20.29
CA LEU A 164 17.07 -9.88 21.27
C LEU A 164 16.76 -10.46 22.65
N ALA A 165 15.96 -11.54 22.72
CA ALA A 165 15.68 -12.23 23.96
C ALA A 165 16.94 -12.82 24.59
N GLY A 166 17.80 -13.47 23.79
CA GLY A 166 19.10 -13.99 24.25
C GLY A 166 20.01 -12.89 24.81
N LEU A 167 20.09 -11.75 24.09
CA LEU A 167 20.86 -10.59 24.59
C LEU A 167 20.30 -10.05 25.89
N PHE A 168 18.98 -9.94 26.00
CA PHE A 168 18.32 -9.46 27.22
C PHE A 168 18.59 -10.40 28.41
N ILE A 169 18.46 -11.71 28.22
CA ILE A 169 18.79 -12.71 29.24
C ILE A 169 20.26 -12.61 29.65
N PHE A 170 21.16 -12.48 28.67
CA PHE A 170 22.60 -12.33 28.96
C PHE A 170 22.88 -11.10 29.82
N ILE A 171 22.28 -9.94 29.50
CA ILE A 171 22.42 -8.70 30.27
C ILE A 171 21.93 -8.90 31.71
N ILE A 172 20.74 -9.50 31.89
CA ILE A 172 20.20 -9.76 33.22
C ILE A 172 21.14 -10.67 34.04
N LEU A 173 21.62 -11.76 33.45
CA LEU A 173 22.53 -12.67 34.12
C LEU A 173 23.85 -12.00 34.50
N ASP A 174 24.40 -11.14 33.64
CA ASP A 174 25.61 -10.38 33.96
C ASP A 174 25.38 -9.37 35.11
N LEU A 175 24.25 -8.68 35.11
CA LEU A 175 23.87 -7.77 36.22
C LEU A 175 23.73 -8.54 37.53
N PHE A 176 23.06 -9.70 37.53
CA PHE A 176 22.98 -10.54 38.74
C PHE A 176 24.35 -10.99 39.23
N ARG A 177 25.23 -11.39 38.31
CA ARG A 177 26.59 -11.84 38.63
C ARG A 177 27.42 -10.70 39.25
N ARG A 178 27.32 -9.50 38.71
CA ARG A 178 27.98 -8.30 39.25
C ARG A 178 27.44 -7.91 40.63
N ALA A 179 26.12 -7.95 40.79
CA ALA A 179 25.47 -7.65 42.07
C ALA A 179 25.87 -8.66 43.16
N LYS A 180 25.94 -9.97 42.83
CA LYS A 180 26.42 -11.00 43.74
C LYS A 180 27.88 -10.76 44.18
N LYS A 181 28.78 -10.51 43.20
CA LYS A 181 30.20 -10.23 43.53
C LYS A 181 30.37 -8.96 44.42
N ALA A 182 29.57 -7.94 44.17
CA ALA A 182 29.61 -6.71 44.99
C ALA A 182 29.12 -6.94 46.44
N ARG A 183 28.21 -7.92 46.64
CA ARG A 183 27.77 -8.33 48.01
C ARG A 183 28.83 -9.15 48.75
N GLU A 184 29.54 -10.02 48.03
CA GLU A 184 30.58 -10.88 48.62
C GLU A 184 31.85 -10.11 48.95
N ALA A 185 32.06 -8.92 48.34
CA ALA A 185 33.20 -8.03 48.59
C ALA A 185 33.00 -7.00 49.72
N ARG A 186 31.81 -7.00 50.34
CA ARG A 186 31.46 -6.19 51.53
C ARG A 186 31.51 -7.01 52.80
#